data_bbfe016b592b3f53029b71f3f2ec0a39
#
_entry.id   bbfe016b592b3f53029b71f3f2ec0a39
#
_cell.length_a   1.000
_cell.length_b   1.000
_cell.length_c   1.000
_cell.angle_alpha   90.00
_cell.angle_beta   90.00
_cell.angle_gamma   90.00
#
_symmetry.space_group_name_H-M   'P 1'
#
loop_
_entity.id
_entity.type
_entity.pdbx_description
1 polymer ?
#
loop_
_entity_poly.entity_id
_entity_poly.type
_entity_poly.pdbx_seq_one_letter_code
_entity_poly.pdbx_strand_id
1 'polypeptide(L)'
;MDNAAIISGYSVWMPYAEDCSQLIDNLKQGKRVARTPWFTSNEEAIKCGFKGNPSVATLKQVDDSALDLLSQLIDEALEQAMLDKHCLAGRNVRVYLTGIGPRIDGLDYKSFYNYNDVEDINLTQSITNLHASKMSQDTISSHLARKYRLQYLPPNMNCTSNSSLTAVHLATQGIEQGGIDLAIVLNCSKIKTQDIWFLETQSMLDSEQVQPFGENSKGVAFAEGFSALLLESAHHRRARQQSEGVRVQTTYTQISAGRSNDASWLSTNVHKVMQAAMKQAEIALEDLAAILPHGNGSAVSDNAEAKAITMFAGERQIPVLAYKGQIGYTATGSGVVDLIIGHHSLTHHQLIAPVGNDVIIDSMASLVLTDGSVTNHIKRHLLKVGVGVDGSVIGVVMSNMQAGRAK
;
A
#
# COMPACT_ATOMS: atom_id res chain seq x y z
N MET A 1 22.50 2.69 -21.42
CA MET A 1 21.56 3.83 -21.29
C MET A 1 20.76 3.58 -20.01
N ASP A 2 20.63 4.61 -19.20
CA ASP A 2 19.85 4.51 -17.94
C ASP A 2 18.36 4.26 -18.27
N ASN A 3 17.87 3.06 -17.99
CA ASN A 3 16.50 2.64 -18.24
C ASN A 3 15.71 2.60 -16.93
N ALA A 4 15.64 3.73 -16.26
CA ALA A 4 14.96 3.86 -14.98
C ALA A 4 13.44 3.71 -15.10
N ALA A 5 12.80 3.22 -14.03
CA ALA A 5 11.36 3.18 -13.90
C ALA A 5 10.81 4.53 -13.44
N ILE A 6 9.94 5.14 -14.25
CA ILE A 6 9.31 6.44 -13.98
C ILE A 6 7.88 6.21 -13.55
N ILE A 7 7.44 6.85 -12.48
CA ILE A 7 6.03 6.88 -12.09
C ILE A 7 5.32 7.83 -13.07
N SER A 8 4.51 7.27 -13.96
CA SER A 8 3.87 8.01 -15.05
C SER A 8 2.40 8.30 -14.82
N GLY A 9 1.72 7.44 -14.06
CA GLY A 9 0.31 7.60 -13.73
C GLY A 9 -0.07 6.78 -12.51
N TYR A 10 -1.15 7.17 -11.87
CA TYR A 10 -1.68 6.48 -10.69
C TYR A 10 -3.13 6.86 -10.43
N SER A 11 -3.82 6.03 -9.68
CA SER A 11 -5.19 6.27 -9.23
C SER A 11 -5.46 5.56 -7.91
N VAL A 12 -6.44 6.04 -7.16
CA VAL A 12 -6.88 5.44 -5.89
C VAL A 12 -8.40 5.50 -5.78
N TRP A 13 -8.95 4.53 -5.06
CA TRP A 13 -10.33 4.54 -4.58
C TRP A 13 -10.39 3.90 -3.19
N MET A 14 -10.63 4.71 -2.18
CA MET A 14 -10.56 4.34 -0.77
C MET A 14 -11.71 4.98 0.01
N PRO A 15 -12.07 4.48 1.19
CA PRO A 15 -13.02 5.17 2.08
C PRO A 15 -12.60 6.59 2.45
N TYR A 16 -11.31 6.87 2.37
CA TYR A 16 -10.72 8.19 2.63
C TYR A 16 -10.81 9.14 1.43
N ALA A 17 -10.71 8.63 0.21
CA ALA A 17 -10.69 9.42 -1.02
C ALA A 17 -11.07 8.57 -2.24
N GLU A 18 -11.87 9.13 -3.13
CA GLU A 18 -12.33 8.47 -4.37
C GLU A 18 -11.40 8.75 -5.57
N ASP A 19 -10.45 9.66 -5.41
CA ASP A 19 -9.40 9.96 -6.39
C ASP A 19 -8.16 10.56 -5.72
N CYS A 20 -7.08 10.73 -6.48
CA CYS A 20 -5.81 11.25 -5.97
C CYS A 20 -5.85 12.74 -5.60
N SER A 21 -6.68 13.55 -6.25
CA SER A 21 -6.85 14.96 -5.87
C SER A 21 -7.49 15.05 -4.50
N GLN A 22 -8.58 14.31 -4.31
CA GLN A 22 -9.29 14.24 -3.03
C GLN A 22 -8.40 13.65 -1.92
N LEU A 23 -7.54 12.67 -2.23
CA LEU A 23 -6.56 12.13 -1.29
C LEU A 23 -5.66 13.25 -0.73
N ILE A 24 -5.09 14.05 -1.61
CA ILE A 24 -4.18 15.14 -1.23
C ILE A 24 -4.93 16.28 -0.53
N ASP A 25 -6.11 16.65 -1.02
CA ASP A 25 -6.92 17.70 -0.42
C ASP A 25 -7.40 17.32 0.98
N ASN A 26 -7.83 16.09 1.19
CA ASN A 26 -8.22 15.57 2.50
C ASN A 26 -7.02 15.53 3.47
N LEU A 27 -5.81 15.17 2.99
CA LEU A 27 -4.60 15.27 3.80
C LEU A 27 -4.33 16.71 4.26
N LYS A 28 -4.35 17.68 3.33
CA LYS A 28 -4.14 19.10 3.62
C LYS A 28 -5.20 19.67 4.57
N GLN A 29 -6.42 19.15 4.53
CA GLN A 29 -7.51 19.54 5.42
C GLN A 29 -7.47 18.84 6.78
N GLY A 30 -6.51 17.93 7.00
CA GLY A 30 -6.42 17.19 8.25
C GLY A 30 -7.59 16.21 8.49
N LYS A 31 -8.32 15.81 7.45
CA LYS A 31 -9.41 14.84 7.59
C LYS A 31 -8.84 13.47 7.98
N ARG A 32 -9.64 12.70 8.71
CA ARG A 32 -9.32 11.33 9.07
C ARG A 32 -10.33 10.37 8.46
N VAL A 33 -9.89 9.16 8.14
CA VAL A 33 -10.78 8.13 7.62
C VAL A 33 -11.87 7.79 8.63
N ALA A 34 -13.11 7.74 8.16
CA ALA A 34 -14.24 7.29 8.96
C ALA A 34 -14.24 5.76 9.04
N ARG A 35 -14.33 5.23 10.27
CA ARG A 35 -14.48 3.79 10.52
C ARG A 35 -15.86 3.52 11.09
N THR A 36 -16.43 2.38 10.74
CA THR A 36 -17.72 1.91 11.24
C THR A 36 -17.55 0.54 11.86
N PRO A 37 -18.35 0.19 12.91
CA PRO A 37 -18.37 -1.15 13.46
C PRO A 37 -18.63 -2.19 12.36
N TRP A 38 -17.92 -3.31 12.41
CA TRP A 38 -18.07 -4.40 11.44
C TRP A 38 -19.38 -5.18 11.64
N PHE A 39 -19.73 -5.44 12.91
CA PHE A 39 -20.96 -6.13 13.28
C PHE A 39 -22.06 -5.14 13.66
N THR A 40 -23.31 -5.59 13.60
CA THR A 40 -24.49 -4.77 13.98
C THR A 40 -24.56 -4.51 15.48
N SER A 41 -23.93 -5.39 16.28
CA SER A 41 -23.87 -5.26 17.74
C SER A 41 -22.59 -5.88 18.31
N ASN A 42 -22.27 -5.47 19.54
CA ASN A 42 -21.16 -6.06 20.29
C ASN A 42 -21.41 -7.54 20.65
N GLU A 43 -22.67 -7.90 20.88
CA GLU A 43 -23.05 -9.30 21.16
C GLU A 43 -22.80 -10.21 19.96
N GLU A 44 -23.10 -9.73 18.76
CA GLU A 44 -22.81 -10.44 17.52
C GLU A 44 -21.31 -10.65 17.34
N ALA A 45 -20.51 -9.62 17.56
CA ALA A 45 -19.05 -9.70 17.49
C ALA A 45 -18.49 -10.77 18.45
N ILE A 46 -18.95 -10.77 19.71
CA ILE A 46 -18.55 -11.77 20.71
C ILE A 46 -18.93 -13.19 20.28
N LYS A 47 -20.15 -13.39 19.75
CA LYS A 47 -20.59 -14.71 19.22
C LYS A 47 -19.71 -15.17 18.05
N CYS A 48 -19.15 -14.24 17.29
CA CYS A 48 -18.23 -14.52 16.20
C CYS A 48 -16.76 -14.70 16.66
N GLY A 49 -16.47 -14.59 17.96
CA GLY A 49 -15.15 -14.86 18.53
C GLY A 49 -14.26 -13.63 18.70
N PHE A 50 -14.83 -12.43 18.64
CA PHE A 50 -14.12 -11.17 18.89
C PHE A 50 -14.23 -10.75 20.36
N LYS A 51 -13.26 -9.99 20.85
CA LYS A 51 -13.28 -9.39 22.19
C LYS A 51 -14.27 -8.22 22.28
N GLY A 52 -14.53 -7.56 21.17
CA GLY A 52 -15.45 -6.43 21.04
C GLY A 52 -15.80 -6.23 19.57
N ASN A 53 -16.59 -5.21 19.23
CA ASN A 53 -16.96 -4.93 17.85
C ASN A 53 -15.89 -4.09 17.15
N PRO A 54 -15.07 -4.67 16.27
CA PRO A 54 -14.00 -3.94 15.60
C PRO A 54 -14.55 -2.91 14.61
N SER A 55 -13.92 -1.75 14.54
CA SER A 55 -14.26 -0.71 13.57
C SER A 55 -13.28 -0.68 12.42
N VAL A 56 -13.80 -0.69 11.19
CA VAL A 56 -13.04 -0.69 9.95
C VAL A 56 -13.59 0.35 8.97
N ALA A 57 -12.79 0.71 7.98
CA ALA A 57 -13.21 1.62 6.92
C ALA A 57 -13.53 0.82 5.64
N THR A 58 -14.80 0.79 5.23
CA THR A 58 -15.28 0.02 4.08
C THR A 58 -15.82 0.90 2.96
N LEU A 59 -15.75 0.41 1.74
CA LEU A 59 -16.33 1.03 0.55
C LEU A 59 -17.78 0.58 0.37
N LYS A 60 -18.71 1.52 0.45
CA LYS A 60 -20.16 1.21 0.51
C LYS A 60 -20.81 0.83 -0.82
N GLN A 61 -20.19 1.01 -1.95
CA GLN A 61 -20.84 0.85 -3.28
C GLN A 61 -20.01 0.03 -4.28
N VAL A 62 -19.04 -0.73 -3.81
CA VAL A 62 -18.22 -1.57 -4.67
C VAL A 62 -18.69 -3.01 -4.55
N ASP A 63 -19.02 -3.62 -5.68
CA ASP A 63 -19.40 -5.03 -5.73
C ASP A 63 -18.23 -5.95 -5.30
N ASP A 64 -18.54 -7.21 -5.04
CA ASP A 64 -17.52 -8.17 -4.60
C ASP A 64 -16.49 -8.48 -5.70
N SER A 65 -16.82 -8.29 -6.96
CA SER A 65 -15.91 -8.53 -8.09
C SER A 65 -14.95 -7.36 -8.35
N ALA A 66 -15.38 -6.14 -8.07
CA ALA A 66 -14.65 -4.89 -8.28
C ALA A 66 -14.06 -4.71 -9.70
N LEU A 67 -14.55 -5.45 -10.70
CA LEU A 67 -13.96 -5.50 -12.06
C LEU A 67 -14.04 -4.16 -12.78
N ASP A 68 -15.17 -3.49 -12.69
CA ASP A 68 -15.36 -2.18 -13.33
C ASP A 68 -14.50 -1.12 -12.67
N LEU A 69 -14.44 -1.09 -11.34
CA LEU A 69 -13.61 -0.17 -10.61
C LEU A 69 -12.12 -0.36 -10.91
N LEU A 70 -11.64 -1.61 -10.93
CA LEU A 70 -10.24 -1.88 -11.29
C LEU A 70 -9.90 -1.45 -12.71
N SER A 71 -10.85 -1.61 -13.62
CA SER A 71 -10.69 -1.12 -14.99
C SER A 71 -10.67 0.40 -15.05
N GLN A 72 -11.55 1.06 -14.32
CA GLN A 72 -11.57 2.53 -14.23
C GLN A 72 -10.22 3.05 -13.72
N LEU A 73 -9.68 2.46 -12.64
CA LEU A 73 -8.38 2.87 -12.08
C LEU A 73 -7.22 2.72 -13.07
N ILE A 74 -7.23 1.66 -13.89
CA ILE A 74 -6.23 1.50 -14.96
C ILE A 74 -6.40 2.61 -16.00
N ASP A 75 -7.64 2.87 -16.45
CA ASP A 75 -7.91 3.88 -17.47
C ASP A 75 -7.52 5.29 -16.98
N GLU A 76 -7.81 5.65 -15.72
CA GLU A 76 -7.37 6.90 -15.08
C GLU A 76 -5.85 7.04 -15.00
N ALA A 77 -5.15 5.98 -14.61
CA ALA A 77 -3.68 6.00 -14.56
C ALA A 77 -3.06 6.16 -15.96
N LEU A 78 -3.65 5.57 -17.00
CA LEU A 78 -3.23 5.73 -18.38
C LEU A 78 -3.51 7.15 -18.89
N GLU A 79 -4.69 7.70 -18.60
CA GLU A 79 -5.05 9.06 -18.96
C GLU A 79 -4.08 10.08 -18.37
N GLN A 80 -3.76 9.96 -17.08
CA GLN A 80 -2.77 10.81 -16.41
C GLN A 80 -1.38 10.70 -17.09
N ALA A 81 -1.01 9.51 -17.54
CA ALA A 81 0.22 9.27 -18.28
C ALA A 81 0.17 9.73 -19.73
N MET A 82 -0.98 10.19 -20.25
CA MET A 82 -1.23 10.48 -21.66
C MET A 82 -0.95 9.26 -22.56
N LEU A 83 -1.42 8.10 -22.16
CA LEU A 83 -1.30 6.84 -22.87
C LEU A 83 -2.68 6.31 -23.28
N ASP A 84 -2.76 5.82 -24.51
CA ASP A 84 -3.95 5.10 -24.98
C ASP A 84 -3.95 3.66 -24.45
N LYS A 85 -5.12 3.14 -24.10
CA LYS A 85 -5.27 1.78 -23.56
C LYS A 85 -4.74 0.67 -24.48
N HIS A 86 -4.65 0.91 -25.79
CA HIS A 86 -4.08 -0.05 -26.72
C HIS A 86 -2.59 -0.31 -26.49
N CYS A 87 -1.87 0.59 -25.80
CA CYS A 87 -0.48 0.36 -25.43
C CYS A 87 -0.30 -0.88 -24.54
N LEU A 88 -1.35 -1.27 -23.80
CA LEU A 88 -1.32 -2.43 -22.90
C LEU A 88 -1.26 -3.79 -23.64
N ALA A 89 -1.59 -3.84 -24.93
CA ALA A 89 -1.47 -5.04 -25.75
C ALA A 89 -0.03 -5.37 -26.17
N GLY A 90 0.94 -4.55 -25.77
CA GLY A 90 2.35 -4.73 -26.10
C GLY A 90 3.02 -5.92 -25.41
N ARG A 91 4.10 -6.46 -26.03
CA ARG A 91 4.87 -7.58 -25.47
C ARG A 91 5.67 -7.19 -24.21
N ASN A 92 6.12 -5.95 -24.14
CA ASN A 92 6.91 -5.40 -23.03
C ASN A 92 6.03 -4.77 -21.97
N VAL A 93 4.80 -5.22 -21.82
CA VAL A 93 3.85 -4.75 -20.82
C VAL A 93 3.60 -5.83 -19.79
N ARG A 94 3.53 -5.44 -18.52
CA ARG A 94 3.16 -6.30 -17.39
C ARG A 94 2.12 -5.63 -16.52
N VAL A 95 1.15 -6.41 -16.07
CA VAL A 95 0.21 -6.00 -15.03
C VAL A 95 0.39 -6.95 -13.86
N TYR A 96 0.66 -6.42 -12.68
CA TYR A 96 0.77 -7.17 -11.44
C TYR A 96 -0.47 -6.92 -10.60
N LEU A 97 -1.17 -7.98 -10.24
CA LEU A 97 -2.32 -7.90 -9.36
C LEU A 97 -1.90 -8.18 -7.93
N THR A 98 -2.28 -7.33 -7.02
CA THR A 98 -2.04 -7.46 -5.59
C THR A 98 -3.35 -7.29 -4.82
N GLY A 99 -3.35 -7.64 -3.56
CA GLY A 99 -4.51 -7.45 -2.72
C GLY A 99 -5.05 -8.76 -2.19
N ILE A 100 -6.00 -8.64 -1.31
CA ILE A 100 -6.71 -9.77 -0.73
C ILE A 100 -7.97 -10.12 -1.52
N GLY A 101 -8.30 -9.31 -2.49
CA GLY A 101 -9.32 -9.54 -3.53
C GLY A 101 -10.69 -10.01 -3.08
N PRO A 102 -11.56 -10.28 -4.05
CA PRO A 102 -12.86 -10.92 -3.78
C PRO A 102 -12.66 -12.33 -3.21
N ARG A 103 -13.33 -12.62 -2.10
CA ARG A 103 -13.29 -13.91 -1.41
C ARG A 103 -14.62 -14.18 -0.73
N ILE A 104 -14.87 -15.44 -0.44
CA ILE A 104 -15.99 -15.83 0.42
C ILE A 104 -15.70 -15.37 1.85
N ASP A 105 -16.68 -14.82 2.55
CA ASP A 105 -16.54 -14.46 3.95
C ASP A 105 -16.48 -15.72 4.83
N GLY A 106 -15.63 -15.71 5.86
CA GLY A 106 -15.48 -16.83 6.78
C GLY A 106 -16.77 -17.18 7.53
N LEU A 107 -17.65 -16.20 7.76
CA LEU A 107 -18.96 -16.44 8.38
C LEU A 107 -19.91 -17.16 7.43
N ASP A 108 -19.87 -16.89 6.13
CA ASP A 108 -20.66 -17.60 5.12
C ASP A 108 -20.25 -19.08 5.07
N TYR A 109 -18.96 -19.35 5.12
CA TYR A 109 -18.44 -20.72 5.24
C TYR A 109 -18.91 -21.41 6.52
N LYS A 110 -18.81 -20.75 7.68
CA LYS A 110 -19.25 -21.27 8.95
C LYS A 110 -20.75 -21.56 8.94
N SER A 111 -21.54 -20.64 8.38
CA SER A 111 -22.97 -20.81 8.22
C SER A 111 -23.30 -22.02 7.34
N PHE A 112 -22.62 -22.13 6.19
CA PHE A 112 -22.81 -23.28 5.28
C PHE A 112 -22.56 -24.61 6.01
N TYR A 113 -21.44 -24.78 6.70
CA TYR A 113 -21.12 -26.00 7.42
C TYR A 113 -22.05 -26.30 8.60
N ASN A 114 -22.59 -25.29 9.26
CA ASN A 114 -23.47 -25.47 10.40
C ASN A 114 -24.90 -25.89 10.00
N TYR A 115 -25.34 -25.52 8.80
CA TYR A 115 -26.73 -25.69 8.35
C TYR A 115 -26.90 -26.72 7.23
N ASN A 116 -25.83 -27.30 6.74
CA ASN A 116 -25.90 -28.31 5.69
C ASN A 116 -25.31 -29.63 6.15
N ASP A 117 -25.97 -30.70 5.75
CA ASP A 117 -25.39 -32.04 5.85
C ASP A 117 -24.38 -32.23 4.72
N VAL A 118 -23.10 -32.19 5.05
CA VAL A 118 -22.04 -32.37 4.06
C VAL A 118 -21.85 -33.80 3.59
N GLU A 119 -22.47 -34.78 4.31
CA GLU A 119 -22.46 -36.19 3.93
C GLU A 119 -23.62 -36.53 2.97
N ASP A 120 -24.71 -35.77 2.99
CA ASP A 120 -25.82 -35.92 2.05
C ASP A 120 -26.00 -34.69 1.17
N ILE A 121 -25.47 -34.78 -0.05
CA ILE A 121 -25.51 -33.68 -1.04
C ILE A 121 -26.93 -33.27 -1.44
N ASN A 122 -27.91 -34.15 -1.24
CA ASN A 122 -29.32 -33.86 -1.54
C ASN A 122 -29.95 -32.95 -0.48
N LEU A 123 -29.41 -32.94 0.73
CA LEU A 123 -29.83 -32.08 1.82
C LEU A 123 -29.03 -30.76 1.86
N THR A 124 -27.97 -30.66 1.07
CA THR A 124 -27.12 -29.47 1.03
C THR A 124 -27.84 -28.35 0.30
N GLN A 125 -28.05 -27.22 0.99
CA GLN A 125 -28.54 -26.01 0.34
C GLN A 125 -27.55 -25.57 -0.77
N SER A 126 -28.07 -24.89 -1.78
CA SER A 126 -27.26 -24.43 -2.91
C SER A 126 -25.98 -23.74 -2.43
N ILE A 127 -24.83 -24.28 -2.87
CA ILE A 127 -23.50 -23.66 -2.65
C ILE A 127 -23.25 -22.46 -3.58
N THR A 128 -24.31 -21.98 -4.27
CA THR A 128 -24.17 -20.86 -5.21
C THR A 128 -23.56 -19.62 -4.57
N ASN A 129 -23.79 -19.40 -3.28
CA ASN A 129 -23.17 -18.30 -2.53
C ASN A 129 -21.69 -18.54 -2.23
N LEU A 130 -21.23 -19.80 -2.32
CA LEU A 130 -19.83 -20.20 -2.10
C LEU A 130 -19.07 -20.39 -3.43
N HIS A 131 -19.57 -19.84 -4.54
CA HIS A 131 -18.94 -19.98 -5.86
C HIS A 131 -17.60 -19.26 -5.90
N ALA A 132 -16.54 -19.97 -5.63
CA ALA A 132 -15.15 -19.46 -5.69
C ALA A 132 -14.78 -18.89 -7.05
N SER A 133 -15.36 -19.42 -8.14
CA SER A 133 -15.06 -18.97 -9.51
C SER A 133 -15.46 -17.51 -9.80
N LYS A 134 -16.47 -16.97 -9.08
CA LYS A 134 -16.86 -15.56 -9.20
C LYS A 134 -16.05 -14.63 -8.31
N MET A 135 -15.32 -15.19 -7.36
CA MET A 135 -14.62 -14.46 -6.28
C MET A 135 -13.12 -14.74 -6.26
N SER A 136 -12.53 -15.22 -7.34
CA SER A 136 -11.10 -15.52 -7.38
C SER A 136 -10.30 -14.39 -8.02
N GLN A 137 -9.05 -14.26 -7.61
CA GLN A 137 -8.08 -13.38 -8.27
C GLN A 137 -7.86 -13.75 -9.75
N ASP A 138 -8.04 -15.04 -10.11
CA ASP A 138 -7.96 -15.51 -11.48
C ASP A 138 -9.05 -14.93 -12.35
N THR A 139 -10.24 -14.70 -11.80
CA THR A 139 -11.35 -14.02 -12.50
C THR A 139 -10.96 -12.60 -12.86
N ILE A 140 -10.35 -11.86 -11.92
CA ILE A 140 -9.84 -10.50 -12.16
C ILE A 140 -8.75 -10.53 -13.22
N SER A 141 -7.74 -11.40 -13.07
CA SER A 141 -6.64 -11.54 -14.04
C SER A 141 -7.15 -11.84 -15.45
N SER A 142 -8.08 -12.77 -15.57
CA SER A 142 -8.68 -13.16 -16.85
C SER A 142 -9.54 -12.06 -17.47
N HIS A 143 -10.28 -11.30 -16.65
CA HIS A 143 -11.09 -10.16 -17.11
C HIS A 143 -10.18 -9.06 -17.66
N LEU A 144 -9.15 -8.66 -16.91
CA LEU A 144 -8.21 -7.62 -17.32
C LEU A 144 -7.45 -8.02 -18.59
N ALA A 145 -6.99 -9.28 -18.66
CA ALA A 145 -6.28 -9.78 -19.83
C ALA A 145 -7.13 -9.70 -21.10
N ARG A 146 -8.42 -10.07 -21.02
CA ARG A 146 -9.35 -9.95 -22.14
C ARG A 146 -9.66 -8.51 -22.51
N LYS A 147 -9.97 -7.67 -21.50
CA LYS A 147 -10.36 -6.27 -21.70
C LYS A 147 -9.25 -5.47 -22.40
N TYR A 148 -8.02 -5.61 -21.93
CA TYR A 148 -6.87 -4.85 -22.43
C TYR A 148 -6.01 -5.63 -23.45
N ARG A 149 -6.41 -6.84 -23.84
CA ARG A 149 -5.66 -7.72 -24.75
C ARG A 149 -4.22 -7.95 -24.30
N LEU A 150 -4.04 -8.13 -22.99
CA LEU A 150 -2.70 -8.35 -22.41
C LEU A 150 -2.07 -9.62 -22.99
N GLN A 151 -0.77 -9.55 -23.28
CA GLN A 151 -0.02 -10.72 -23.76
C GLN A 151 0.23 -11.75 -22.65
N TYR A 152 0.16 -11.32 -21.39
CA TYR A 152 0.40 -12.14 -20.22
C TYR A 152 -0.72 -11.94 -19.19
N LEU A 153 -1.15 -13.03 -18.60
CA LEU A 153 -2.09 -12.95 -17.47
C LEU A 153 -1.42 -12.23 -16.29
N PRO A 154 -2.10 -11.27 -15.67
CA PRO A 154 -1.60 -10.62 -14.46
C PRO A 154 -1.35 -11.64 -13.35
N PRO A 155 -0.10 -11.83 -12.89
CA PRO A 155 0.16 -12.67 -11.72
C PRO A 155 -0.38 -12.00 -10.46
N ASN A 156 -0.92 -12.81 -9.55
CA ASN A 156 -1.30 -12.34 -8.23
C ASN A 156 -0.10 -12.42 -7.28
N MET A 157 0.34 -11.26 -6.80
CA MET A 157 1.45 -11.11 -5.87
C MET A 157 0.93 -11.07 -4.45
N ASN A 158 1.34 -12.01 -3.62
CA ASN A 158 0.94 -12.10 -2.23
C ASN A 158 2.18 -12.18 -1.31
N CYS A 159 2.61 -11.03 -0.83
CA CYS A 159 3.70 -10.82 0.13
C CYS A 159 3.18 -10.00 1.31
N THR A 160 2.03 -10.38 1.84
CA THR A 160 1.35 -9.69 2.95
C THR A 160 1.24 -8.16 2.73
N SER A 161 1.61 -7.34 3.70
CA SER A 161 1.59 -5.87 3.58
C SER A 161 2.51 -5.32 2.50
N ASN A 162 3.52 -6.07 2.08
CA ASN A 162 4.49 -5.66 1.05
C ASN A 162 4.09 -6.08 -0.37
N SER A 163 2.92 -6.65 -0.59
CA SER A 163 2.52 -7.16 -1.92
C SER A 163 2.69 -6.11 -3.02
N SER A 164 2.16 -4.91 -2.84
CA SER A 164 2.26 -3.85 -3.86
C SER A 164 3.69 -3.32 -4.04
N LEU A 165 4.47 -3.18 -2.96
CA LEU A 165 5.87 -2.77 -3.07
C LEU A 165 6.74 -3.86 -3.71
N THR A 166 6.44 -5.14 -3.47
CA THR A 166 7.12 -6.25 -4.15
C THR A 166 6.80 -6.24 -5.65
N ALA A 167 5.57 -5.95 -6.03
CA ALA A 167 5.20 -5.77 -7.43
C ALA A 167 5.93 -4.57 -8.06
N VAL A 168 6.06 -3.45 -7.34
CA VAL A 168 6.88 -2.30 -7.76
C VAL A 168 8.34 -2.70 -7.93
N HIS A 169 8.90 -3.49 -7.01
CA HIS A 169 10.27 -4.00 -7.12
C HIS A 169 10.47 -4.84 -8.40
N LEU A 170 9.59 -5.82 -8.65
CA LEU A 170 9.69 -6.66 -9.85
C LEU A 170 9.50 -5.86 -11.14
N ALA A 171 8.56 -4.91 -11.15
CA ALA A 171 8.35 -4.01 -12.27
C ALA A 171 9.59 -3.15 -12.55
N THR A 172 10.18 -2.57 -11.50
CA THR A 172 11.41 -1.76 -11.61
C THR A 172 12.57 -2.58 -12.17
N GLN A 173 12.80 -3.78 -11.62
CA GLN A 173 13.84 -4.68 -12.12
C GLN A 173 13.62 -5.07 -13.59
N GLY A 174 12.39 -5.39 -13.99
CA GLY A 174 12.07 -5.73 -15.37
C GLY A 174 12.26 -4.56 -16.34
N ILE A 175 11.99 -3.33 -15.90
CA ILE A 175 12.25 -2.10 -16.66
C ILE A 175 13.75 -1.86 -16.80
N GLU A 176 14.50 -1.90 -15.71
CA GLU A 176 15.96 -1.69 -15.71
C GLU A 176 16.69 -2.69 -16.61
N GLN A 177 16.22 -3.95 -16.64
CA GLN A 177 16.75 -4.99 -17.52
C GLN A 177 16.30 -4.87 -18.99
N GLY A 178 15.42 -3.93 -19.32
CA GLY A 178 14.92 -3.68 -20.68
C GLY A 178 13.87 -4.69 -21.16
N GLY A 179 13.34 -5.53 -20.28
CA GLY A 179 12.28 -6.49 -20.61
C GLY A 179 10.85 -5.93 -20.46
N ILE A 180 10.71 -4.79 -19.85
CA ILE A 180 9.43 -4.12 -19.60
C ILE A 180 9.54 -2.64 -19.99
N ASP A 181 8.57 -2.16 -20.78
CA ASP A 181 8.41 -0.73 -21.08
C ASP A 181 7.33 -0.08 -20.23
N LEU A 182 6.25 -0.83 -19.94
CA LEU A 182 5.13 -0.40 -19.11
C LEU A 182 4.79 -1.48 -18.09
N ALA A 183 4.62 -1.09 -16.84
CA ALA A 183 4.12 -1.97 -15.80
C ALA A 183 3.00 -1.28 -15.00
N ILE A 184 1.92 -1.99 -14.74
CA ILE A 184 0.85 -1.55 -13.85
C ILE A 184 0.88 -2.43 -12.60
N VAL A 185 0.96 -1.80 -11.45
CA VAL A 185 0.75 -2.44 -10.14
C VAL A 185 -0.67 -2.09 -9.70
N LEU A 186 -1.53 -3.08 -9.68
CA LEU A 186 -2.95 -2.93 -9.37
C LEU A 186 -3.27 -3.60 -8.04
N ASN A 187 -3.85 -2.88 -7.11
CA ASN A 187 -4.26 -3.41 -5.82
C ASN A 187 -5.79 -3.45 -5.68
N CYS A 188 -6.28 -4.57 -5.14
CA CYS A 188 -7.69 -4.79 -4.83
C CYS A 188 -7.80 -5.35 -3.41
N SER A 189 -8.15 -4.52 -2.44
CA SER A 189 -8.31 -4.94 -1.04
C SER A 189 -9.73 -4.73 -0.56
N LYS A 190 -10.47 -5.84 -0.41
CA LYS A 190 -11.80 -5.94 0.20
C LYS A 190 -11.69 -6.71 1.51
N ILE A 191 -12.21 -6.14 2.58
CA ILE A 191 -12.17 -6.75 3.91
C ILE A 191 -13.23 -7.85 4.01
N LYS A 192 -12.86 -8.97 4.61
CA LYS A 192 -13.75 -10.04 5.04
C LYS A 192 -13.47 -10.38 6.51
N THR A 193 -14.41 -11.06 7.17
CA THR A 193 -14.31 -11.35 8.60
C THR A 193 -13.02 -12.06 8.99
N GLN A 194 -12.51 -12.97 8.15
CA GLN A 194 -11.25 -13.68 8.42
C GLN A 194 -10.03 -12.75 8.48
N ASP A 195 -10.04 -11.60 7.79
CA ASP A 195 -8.96 -10.63 7.88
C ASP A 195 -8.97 -9.93 9.23
N ILE A 196 -10.17 -9.62 9.72
CA ILE A 196 -10.35 -8.98 11.01
C ILE A 196 -10.00 -9.97 12.13
N TRP A 197 -10.35 -11.25 12.00
CA TRP A 197 -9.90 -12.31 12.92
C TRP A 197 -8.38 -12.41 12.98
N PHE A 198 -7.70 -12.33 11.83
CA PHE A 198 -6.25 -12.32 11.81
C PHE A 198 -5.68 -11.14 12.63
N LEU A 199 -6.19 -9.93 12.41
CA LEU A 199 -5.75 -8.74 13.16
C LEU A 199 -6.06 -8.83 14.65
N GLU A 200 -7.23 -9.39 15.03
CA GLU A 200 -7.60 -9.63 16.41
C GLU A 200 -6.60 -10.59 17.10
N THR A 201 -6.24 -11.70 16.43
CA THR A 201 -5.27 -12.66 16.97
C THR A 201 -3.87 -12.07 17.12
N GLN A 202 -3.54 -11.05 16.34
CA GLN A 202 -2.28 -10.32 16.43
C GLN A 202 -2.34 -9.13 17.42
N SER A 203 -3.46 -8.94 18.13
CA SER A 203 -3.71 -7.77 18.98
C SER A 203 -3.52 -6.43 18.25
N MET A 204 -3.92 -6.39 16.97
CA MET A 204 -3.78 -5.21 16.12
C MET A 204 -5.07 -4.38 16.00
N LEU A 205 -6.14 -4.75 16.72
CA LEU A 205 -7.42 -4.02 16.75
C LEU A 205 -7.70 -3.34 18.09
N ASP A 206 -6.76 -3.35 19.02
CA ASP A 206 -6.93 -2.95 20.42
C ASP A 206 -6.96 -1.40 20.62
N SER A 207 -6.94 -0.60 19.56
CA SER A 207 -6.88 0.85 19.65
C SER A 207 -8.05 1.52 18.94
N GLU A 208 -8.81 2.34 19.67
CA GLU A 208 -9.84 3.22 19.08
C GLU A 208 -9.20 4.37 18.30
N GLN A 209 -8.06 4.87 18.80
CA GLN A 209 -7.27 5.92 18.16
C GLN A 209 -5.97 5.34 17.63
N VAL A 210 -5.85 5.30 16.32
CA VAL A 210 -4.65 4.82 15.65
C VAL A 210 -3.75 6.00 15.32
N GLN A 211 -2.56 6.00 15.90
CA GLN A 211 -1.51 6.97 15.64
C GLN A 211 -0.18 6.24 15.46
N PRO A 212 0.36 6.11 14.24
CA PRO A 212 1.68 5.52 14.07
C PRO A 212 2.73 6.22 14.95
N PHE A 213 3.53 5.41 15.63
CA PHE A 213 4.52 5.86 16.63
C PHE A 213 3.92 6.58 17.85
N GLY A 214 2.62 6.48 18.08
CA GLY A 214 1.96 7.01 19.27
C GLY A 214 2.15 6.09 20.49
N GLU A 215 2.31 6.67 21.68
CA GLU A 215 2.50 5.90 22.92
C GLU A 215 1.31 5.01 23.26
N ASN A 216 0.08 5.46 22.93
CA ASN A 216 -1.15 4.76 23.24
C ASN A 216 -1.70 3.96 22.05
N SER A 217 -1.09 4.06 20.87
CA SER A 217 -1.53 3.32 19.70
C SER A 217 -1.12 1.86 19.78
N LYS A 218 -2.08 0.94 19.66
CA LYS A 218 -1.86 -0.51 19.77
C LYS A 218 -2.42 -1.30 18.61
N GLY A 219 -2.94 -0.64 17.58
CA GLY A 219 -3.60 -1.30 16.48
C GLY A 219 -3.63 -0.47 15.20
N VAL A 220 -4.30 -0.98 14.19
CA VAL A 220 -4.36 -0.39 12.86
C VAL A 220 -5.74 0.17 12.54
N ALA A 221 -5.80 1.25 11.74
CA ALA A 221 -7.02 1.74 11.13
C ALA A 221 -7.29 0.94 9.85
N PHE A 222 -7.78 -0.31 10.00
CA PHE A 222 -7.95 -1.22 8.87
C PHE A 222 -8.97 -0.69 7.88
N ALA A 223 -8.60 -0.69 6.58
CA ALA A 223 -9.38 -0.07 5.53
C ALA A 223 -9.37 -0.91 4.24
N GLU A 224 -10.48 -0.89 3.53
CA GLU A 224 -10.52 -1.30 2.12
C GLU A 224 -9.79 -0.27 1.25
N GLY A 225 -9.40 -0.67 0.06
CA GLY A 225 -8.80 0.26 -0.88
C GLY A 225 -8.36 -0.41 -2.18
N PHE A 226 -8.48 0.37 -3.23
CA PHE A 226 -8.06 0.02 -4.57
C PHE A 226 -7.11 1.08 -5.08
N SER A 227 -6.08 0.67 -5.79
CA SER A 227 -5.12 1.59 -6.36
C SER A 227 -4.47 1.02 -7.61
N ALA A 228 -4.05 1.89 -8.51
CA ALA A 228 -3.20 1.56 -9.63
C ALA A 228 -1.98 2.48 -9.63
N LEU A 229 -0.82 1.92 -9.96
CA LEU A 229 0.43 2.66 -10.17
C LEU A 229 1.02 2.21 -11.50
N LEU A 230 1.21 3.14 -12.42
CA LEU A 230 1.83 2.92 -13.71
C LEU A 230 3.30 3.33 -13.66
N LEU A 231 4.16 2.36 -13.93
CA LEU A 231 5.60 2.57 -14.13
C LEU A 231 5.91 2.48 -15.63
N GLU A 232 6.68 3.43 -16.12
CA GLU A 232 7.10 3.53 -17.51
C GLU A 232 8.60 3.56 -17.59
N SER A 233 9.21 2.85 -18.57
CA SER A 233 10.65 2.91 -18.80
C SER A 233 11.04 4.31 -19.30
N ALA A 234 12.15 4.82 -18.82
CA ALA A 234 12.69 6.11 -19.28
C ALA A 234 12.91 6.12 -20.80
N HIS A 235 13.23 4.96 -21.39
CA HIS A 235 13.37 4.83 -22.83
C HIS A 235 12.04 5.04 -23.56
N HIS A 236 10.97 4.34 -23.16
CA HIS A 236 9.64 4.48 -23.74
C HIS A 236 9.12 5.92 -23.59
N ARG A 237 9.32 6.52 -22.42
CA ARG A 237 8.89 7.88 -22.10
C ARG A 237 9.59 8.91 -22.99
N ARG A 238 10.90 8.79 -23.20
CA ARG A 238 11.66 9.65 -24.13
C ARG A 238 11.22 9.47 -25.59
N ALA A 239 10.92 8.23 -26.02
CA ALA A 239 10.46 7.96 -27.38
C ALA A 239 9.15 8.69 -27.73
N ARG A 240 8.30 8.95 -26.74
CA ARG A 240 7.07 9.74 -26.90
C ARG A 240 7.21 11.20 -26.46
N GLN A 241 8.44 11.69 -26.32
CA GLN A 241 8.79 13.09 -26.02
C GLN A 241 8.25 13.60 -24.66
N GLN A 242 8.08 12.72 -23.71
CA GLN A 242 7.69 13.09 -22.35
C GLN A 242 8.93 13.40 -21.48
N SER A 243 8.79 14.39 -20.61
CA SER A 243 9.84 14.74 -19.65
C SER A 243 10.08 13.62 -18.65
N GLU A 244 11.29 13.56 -18.12
CA GLU A 244 11.54 12.78 -16.92
C GLU A 244 10.69 13.34 -15.77
N GLY A 245 10.25 12.44 -14.88
CA GLY A 245 9.44 12.79 -13.72
C GLY A 245 10.07 12.24 -12.45
N VAL A 246 9.21 11.81 -11.52
CA VAL A 246 9.65 11.08 -10.35
C VAL A 246 9.92 9.64 -10.75
N ARG A 247 11.14 9.18 -10.49
CA ARG A 247 11.55 7.81 -10.76
C ARG A 247 11.66 6.99 -9.47
N VAL A 248 11.46 5.71 -9.59
CA VAL A 248 11.93 4.73 -8.61
C VAL A 248 13.42 4.58 -8.84
N GLN A 249 14.23 5.25 -8.00
CA GLN A 249 15.69 5.30 -8.13
C GLN A 249 16.32 3.95 -7.81
N THR A 250 15.80 3.29 -6.79
CA THR A 250 16.19 1.92 -6.41
C THR A 250 15.12 1.27 -5.57
N THR A 251 15.13 -0.04 -5.57
CA THR A 251 14.35 -0.88 -4.66
C THR A 251 15.27 -1.95 -4.07
N TYR A 252 15.24 -2.10 -2.76
CA TYR A 252 15.98 -3.15 -2.07
C TYR A 252 15.03 -3.95 -1.17
N THR A 253 15.04 -5.27 -1.32
CA THR A 253 14.20 -6.15 -0.51
C THR A 253 15.02 -7.21 0.19
N GLN A 254 14.62 -7.54 1.41
CA GLN A 254 15.18 -8.63 2.19
C GLN A 254 14.04 -9.43 2.82
N ILE A 255 14.07 -10.74 2.64
CA ILE A 255 13.20 -11.67 3.34
C ILE A 255 14.09 -12.45 4.31
N SER A 256 13.66 -12.59 5.53
CA SER A 256 14.44 -13.25 6.56
C SER A 256 13.57 -14.23 7.33
N ALA A 257 14.18 -15.32 7.78
CA ALA A 257 13.53 -16.41 8.50
C ALA A 257 13.15 -16.07 9.96
N GLY A 258 13.43 -14.86 10.43
CA GLY A 258 13.05 -14.40 11.76
C GLY A 258 11.54 -14.19 11.89
N ARG A 259 11.04 -14.25 13.11
CA ARG A 259 9.62 -13.98 13.38
C ARG A 259 9.36 -12.47 13.35
N SER A 260 8.28 -12.07 12.69
CA SER A 260 7.89 -10.66 12.57
C SER A 260 7.55 -9.97 13.91
N ASN A 261 7.29 -10.74 14.95
CA ASN A 261 7.06 -10.24 16.31
C ASN A 261 8.33 -10.13 17.17
N ASP A 262 9.51 -10.49 16.64
CA ASP A 262 10.78 -10.20 17.28
C ASP A 262 11.24 -8.78 16.93
N ALA A 263 10.96 -7.84 17.83
CA ALA A 263 11.24 -6.43 17.64
C ALA A 263 12.75 -6.13 17.41
N SER A 264 13.65 -6.89 18.01
CA SER A 264 15.09 -6.69 17.84
C SER A 264 15.54 -7.11 16.45
N TRP A 265 15.08 -8.28 16.02
CA TRP A 265 15.34 -8.79 14.68
C TRP A 265 14.73 -7.88 13.60
N LEU A 266 13.47 -7.47 13.77
CA LEU A 266 12.78 -6.59 12.84
C LEU A 266 13.49 -5.24 12.70
N SER A 267 13.87 -4.60 13.81
CA SER A 267 14.59 -3.32 13.77
C SER A 267 15.93 -3.42 13.04
N THR A 268 16.66 -4.52 13.24
CA THR A 268 17.93 -4.77 12.56
C THR A 268 17.75 -4.90 11.05
N ASN A 269 16.71 -5.60 10.60
CA ASN A 269 16.44 -5.79 9.17
C ASN A 269 15.94 -4.50 8.51
N VAL A 270 15.04 -3.77 9.16
CA VAL A 270 14.58 -2.47 8.66
C VAL A 270 15.78 -1.53 8.47
N HIS A 271 16.64 -1.42 9.47
CA HIS A 271 17.85 -0.58 9.38
C HIS A 271 18.78 -1.01 8.23
N LYS A 272 19.04 -2.31 8.08
CA LYS A 272 19.87 -2.84 6.99
C LYS A 272 19.27 -2.53 5.61
N VAL A 273 17.96 -2.69 5.44
CA VAL A 273 17.28 -2.43 4.17
C VAL A 273 17.32 -0.94 3.83
N MET A 274 17.11 -0.05 4.82
CA MET A 274 17.23 1.39 4.63
C MET A 274 18.64 1.77 4.16
N GLN A 275 19.67 1.27 4.85
CA GLN A 275 21.07 1.53 4.47
C GLN A 275 21.40 0.99 3.07
N ALA A 276 20.98 -0.24 2.77
CA ALA A 276 21.25 -0.86 1.48
C ALA A 276 20.57 -0.12 0.32
N ALA A 277 19.31 0.30 0.51
CA ALA A 277 18.57 1.07 -0.50
C ALA A 277 19.25 2.42 -0.78
N MET A 278 19.64 3.16 0.25
CA MET A 278 20.34 4.45 0.08
C MET A 278 21.71 4.28 -0.55
N LYS A 279 22.47 3.28 -0.11
CA LYS A 279 23.79 2.98 -0.70
C LYS A 279 23.68 2.61 -2.18
N GLN A 280 22.70 1.78 -2.55
CA GLN A 280 22.46 1.40 -3.94
C GLN A 280 21.98 2.58 -4.79
N ALA A 281 21.22 3.51 -4.19
CA ALA A 281 20.78 4.72 -4.84
C ALA A 281 21.90 5.76 -5.00
N GLU A 282 23.01 5.61 -4.28
CA GLU A 282 24.12 6.57 -4.22
C GLU A 282 23.68 7.97 -3.76
N ILE A 283 22.73 8.01 -2.79
CA ILE A 283 22.15 9.25 -2.25
C ILE A 283 22.56 9.42 -0.79
N ALA A 284 22.99 10.62 -0.43
CA ALA A 284 23.29 10.98 0.94
C ALA A 284 22.02 11.19 1.78
N LEU A 285 22.08 10.90 3.07
CA LEU A 285 20.92 11.03 3.97
C LEU A 285 20.41 12.47 4.05
N GLU A 286 21.30 13.43 3.92
CA GLU A 286 21.03 14.86 3.92
C GLU A 286 20.13 15.29 2.76
N ASP A 287 20.12 14.52 1.66
CA ASP A 287 19.34 14.81 0.46
C ASP A 287 17.90 14.26 0.53
N LEU A 288 17.57 13.49 1.57
CA LEU A 288 16.21 13.02 1.79
C LEU A 288 15.30 14.15 2.27
N ALA A 289 14.17 14.34 1.57
CA ALA A 289 13.09 15.22 2.01
C ALA A 289 12.33 14.63 3.21
N ALA A 290 12.07 13.33 3.18
CA ALA A 290 11.42 12.61 4.27
C ALA A 290 11.62 11.09 4.15
N ILE A 291 11.29 10.40 5.24
CA ILE A 291 11.09 8.95 5.30
C ILE A 291 9.59 8.69 5.37
N LEU A 292 9.09 7.81 4.50
CA LEU A 292 7.73 7.26 4.55
C LEU A 292 7.81 5.85 5.15
N PRO A 293 7.56 5.69 6.46
CA PRO A 293 7.75 4.41 7.13
C PRO A 293 6.64 3.41 6.79
N HIS A 294 6.78 2.18 7.24
CA HIS A 294 5.64 1.27 7.31
C HIS A 294 4.58 1.84 8.25
N GLY A 295 4.95 2.20 9.47
CA GLY A 295 4.16 2.96 10.45
C GLY A 295 2.65 2.74 10.35
N ASN A 296 2.13 1.67 10.96
CA ASN A 296 0.71 1.31 10.83
C ASN A 296 -0.11 1.51 12.13
N GLY A 297 0.55 1.86 13.23
CA GLY A 297 -0.07 2.03 14.55
C GLY A 297 0.04 0.80 15.47
N SER A 298 0.54 -0.33 14.97
CA SER A 298 0.82 -1.50 15.80
C SER A 298 2.09 -1.30 16.63
N ALA A 299 1.97 -1.33 17.94
CA ALA A 299 3.08 -1.03 18.85
C ALA A 299 4.34 -1.87 18.59
N VAL A 300 4.21 -3.16 18.30
CA VAL A 300 5.35 -4.05 18.03
C VAL A 300 6.10 -3.62 16.76
N SER A 301 5.37 -3.36 15.69
CA SER A 301 5.93 -2.94 14.41
C SER A 301 6.53 -1.54 14.52
N ASP A 302 5.78 -0.60 15.07
CA ASP A 302 6.18 0.81 15.15
C ASP A 302 7.40 1.01 16.05
N ASN A 303 7.48 0.33 17.20
CA ASN A 303 8.66 0.40 18.08
C ASN A 303 9.92 -0.17 17.42
N ALA A 304 9.80 -1.28 16.70
CA ALA A 304 10.92 -1.85 15.97
C ALA A 304 11.39 -0.93 14.84
N GLU A 305 10.47 -0.35 14.11
CA GLU A 305 10.76 0.59 13.03
C GLU A 305 11.32 1.90 13.57
N ALA A 306 10.78 2.43 14.68
CA ALA A 306 11.29 3.60 15.37
C ALA A 306 12.79 3.45 15.74
N LYS A 307 13.16 2.31 16.34
CA LYS A 307 14.55 2.01 16.64
C LYS A 307 15.43 1.99 15.38
N ALA A 308 14.94 1.39 14.30
CA ALA A 308 15.66 1.34 13.03
C ALA A 308 15.86 2.73 12.42
N ILE A 309 14.80 3.55 12.40
CA ILE A 309 14.82 4.91 11.83
C ILE A 309 15.74 5.81 12.66
N THR A 310 15.68 5.75 14.00
CA THR A 310 16.55 6.53 14.88
C THR A 310 18.03 6.19 14.65
N MET A 311 18.35 4.90 14.56
CA MET A 311 19.72 4.45 14.24
C MET A 311 20.17 4.91 12.85
N PHE A 312 19.26 4.89 11.86
CA PHE A 312 19.53 5.29 10.48
C PHE A 312 19.73 6.80 10.35
N ALA A 313 18.87 7.60 10.97
CA ALA A 313 18.95 9.06 10.92
C ALA A 313 20.16 9.59 11.71
N GLY A 314 20.54 8.93 12.80
CA GLY A 314 21.57 9.42 13.72
C GLY A 314 21.16 10.76 14.33
N GLU A 315 22.01 11.79 14.19
CA GLU A 315 21.73 13.15 14.67
C GLU A 315 20.94 14.01 13.68
N ARG A 316 20.61 13.46 12.50
CA ARG A 316 19.94 14.20 11.43
C ARG A 316 18.44 14.30 11.69
N GLN A 317 17.89 15.49 11.45
CA GLN A 317 16.46 15.75 11.55
C GLN A 317 15.78 15.46 10.19
N ILE A 318 15.58 14.18 9.87
CA ILE A 318 14.89 13.76 8.65
C ILE A 318 13.39 13.57 8.99
N PRO A 319 12.48 14.33 8.38
CA PRO A 319 11.05 14.20 8.64
C PRO A 319 10.54 12.77 8.38
N VAL A 320 9.72 12.25 9.28
CA VAL A 320 9.03 10.97 9.16
C VAL A 320 7.53 11.21 9.04
N LEU A 321 6.93 10.71 7.96
CA LEU A 321 5.52 10.95 7.62
C LEU A 321 4.76 9.63 7.53
N ALA A 322 3.96 9.32 8.55
CA ALA A 322 3.22 8.06 8.67
C ALA A 322 1.72 8.27 8.53
N TYR A 323 1.18 8.02 7.34
CA TYR A 323 -0.19 8.40 6.99
C TYR A 323 -1.27 7.39 7.41
N LYS A 324 -0.93 6.13 7.69
CA LYS A 324 -1.91 5.03 7.82
C LYS A 324 -2.91 5.19 8.95
N GLY A 325 -2.57 5.93 10.01
CA GLY A 325 -3.52 6.31 11.06
C GLY A 325 -4.57 7.30 10.61
N GLN A 326 -4.26 8.12 9.63
CA GLN A 326 -5.15 9.17 9.10
C GLN A 326 -5.97 8.68 7.90
N ILE A 327 -5.32 8.02 6.92
CA ILE A 327 -5.96 7.63 5.65
C ILE A 327 -6.56 6.22 5.67
N GLY A 328 -6.18 5.41 6.66
CA GLY A 328 -6.51 3.99 6.72
C GLY A 328 -5.37 3.10 6.22
N TYR A 329 -5.34 1.89 6.75
CA TYR A 329 -4.35 0.86 6.42
C TYR A 329 -4.97 -0.17 5.47
N THR A 330 -4.65 -0.08 4.19
CA THR A 330 -5.15 -0.97 3.14
C THR A 330 -4.31 -2.24 2.96
N ALA A 331 -3.58 -2.63 4.01
CA ALA A 331 -2.70 -3.80 4.03
C ALA A 331 -1.80 -3.87 2.77
N THR A 332 -2.13 -4.78 1.87
CA THR A 332 -1.36 -5.09 0.65
C THR A 332 -1.12 -3.90 -0.28
N GLY A 333 -2.00 -2.90 -0.29
CA GLY A 333 -1.93 -1.72 -1.16
C GLY A 333 -1.30 -0.49 -0.53
N SER A 334 -1.09 -0.48 0.79
CA SER A 334 -0.65 0.72 1.53
C SER A 334 0.65 1.31 0.99
N GLY A 335 1.58 0.46 0.54
CA GLY A 335 2.85 0.91 0.01
C GLY A 335 2.72 1.77 -1.24
N VAL A 336 1.82 1.41 -2.15
CA VAL A 336 1.56 2.21 -3.37
C VAL A 336 0.90 3.54 -3.01
N VAL A 337 -0.03 3.58 -2.07
CA VAL A 337 -0.63 4.84 -1.62
C VAL A 337 0.43 5.78 -1.04
N ASP A 338 1.36 5.27 -0.23
CA ASP A 338 2.50 6.05 0.27
C ASP A 338 3.39 6.58 -0.90
N LEU A 339 3.62 5.77 -1.95
CA LEU A 339 4.37 6.21 -3.14
C LEU A 339 3.63 7.32 -3.90
N ILE A 340 2.31 7.28 -4.00
CA ILE A 340 1.48 8.32 -4.63
C ILE A 340 1.60 9.64 -3.85
N ILE A 341 1.49 9.59 -2.52
CA ILE A 341 1.69 10.78 -1.67
C ILE A 341 3.13 11.29 -1.79
N GLY A 342 4.11 10.39 -1.80
CA GLY A 342 5.52 10.72 -2.00
C GLY A 342 5.79 11.34 -3.38
N HIS A 343 5.14 10.85 -4.44
CA HIS A 343 5.22 11.44 -5.77
C HIS A 343 4.70 12.88 -5.76
N HIS A 344 3.55 13.12 -5.13
CA HIS A 344 3.01 14.47 -4.95
C HIS A 344 4.02 15.37 -4.21
N SER A 345 4.56 14.89 -3.10
CA SER A 345 5.53 15.64 -2.30
C SER A 345 6.77 16.06 -3.11
N LEU A 346 7.32 15.14 -3.90
CA LEU A 346 8.49 15.44 -4.74
C LEU A 346 8.18 16.36 -5.92
N THR A 347 6.99 16.23 -6.52
CA THR A 347 6.58 17.00 -7.68
C THR A 347 6.24 18.45 -7.31
N HIS A 348 5.57 18.64 -6.16
CA HIS A 348 5.13 19.95 -5.69
C HIS A 348 6.08 20.58 -4.69
N HIS A 349 7.15 19.87 -4.32
CA HIS A 349 8.10 20.32 -3.30
C HIS A 349 7.43 20.64 -1.94
N GLN A 350 6.45 19.84 -1.56
CA GLN A 350 5.66 20.01 -0.34
C GLN A 350 5.61 18.71 0.47
N LEU A 351 5.91 18.80 1.75
CA LEU A 351 5.60 17.76 2.72
C LEU A 351 4.28 18.11 3.41
N ILE A 352 3.36 17.18 3.42
CA ILE A 352 2.08 17.30 4.13
C ILE A 352 2.19 16.42 5.37
N ALA A 353 2.30 17.02 6.54
CA ALA A 353 2.32 16.26 7.79
C ALA A 353 0.93 15.64 8.05
N PRO A 354 0.84 14.36 8.45
CA PRO A 354 -0.41 13.80 8.92
C PRO A 354 -0.90 14.52 10.19
N VAL A 355 -2.19 14.39 10.49
CA VAL A 355 -2.77 14.89 11.75
C VAL A 355 -2.76 13.77 12.78
N GLY A 356 -2.09 14.03 13.90
CA GLY A 356 -2.04 13.17 15.06
C GLY A 356 -2.85 13.69 16.24
N ASN A 357 -3.13 12.81 17.19
CA ASN A 357 -3.80 13.16 18.45
C ASN A 357 -3.24 12.37 19.65
N ASP A 358 -2.15 11.70 19.47
CA ASP A 358 -1.44 10.95 20.51
C ASP A 358 0.00 11.50 20.67
N VAL A 359 0.58 11.32 21.84
CA VAL A 359 1.96 11.67 22.11
C VAL A 359 2.86 10.69 21.33
N ILE A 360 3.80 11.24 20.59
CA ILE A 360 4.78 10.42 19.87
C ILE A 360 5.80 9.87 20.86
N ILE A 361 6.15 8.60 20.71
CA ILE A 361 7.20 7.96 21.55
C ILE A 361 8.48 8.79 21.51
N ASP A 362 9.13 8.94 22.67
CA ASP A 362 10.26 9.85 22.88
C ASP A 362 11.36 9.74 21.83
N SER A 363 11.70 8.52 21.42
CA SER A 363 12.75 8.27 20.43
C SER A 363 12.46 8.83 19.03
N MET A 364 11.21 9.13 18.74
CA MET A 364 10.73 9.63 17.43
C MET A 364 10.16 11.05 17.51
N ALA A 365 10.05 11.63 18.68
CA ALA A 365 9.36 12.91 18.92
C ALA A 365 9.93 14.07 18.08
N SER A 366 11.22 14.05 17.78
CA SER A 366 11.86 15.07 16.94
C SER A 366 11.80 14.79 15.44
N LEU A 367 11.37 13.62 15.02
CA LEU A 367 11.38 13.19 13.60
C LEU A 367 9.98 13.07 13.02
N VAL A 368 9.02 12.53 13.78
CA VAL A 368 7.64 12.30 13.31
C VAL A 368 6.85 13.59 13.32
N LEU A 369 6.32 13.96 12.16
CA LEU A 369 5.45 15.13 12.03
C LEU A 369 3.98 14.66 12.10
N THR A 370 3.19 15.32 12.95
CA THR A 370 1.77 14.99 13.17
C THR A 370 0.90 16.23 13.40
N ASP A 371 1.38 17.40 13.00
CA ASP A 371 0.73 18.69 13.23
C ASP A 371 -0.19 19.16 12.09
N GLY A 372 -0.32 18.38 11.02
CA GLY A 372 -1.11 18.73 9.85
C GLY A 372 -0.50 19.86 9.00
N SER A 373 0.73 20.26 9.27
CA SER A 373 1.39 21.33 8.53
C SER A 373 1.73 20.95 7.09
N VAL A 374 1.75 21.95 6.21
CA VAL A 374 2.27 21.81 4.85
C VAL A 374 3.55 22.63 4.76
N THR A 375 4.68 21.97 4.58
CA THR A 375 6.00 22.61 4.54
C THR A 375 6.65 22.46 3.18
N ASN A 376 7.26 23.53 2.68
CA ASN A 376 8.00 23.48 1.41
C ASN A 376 9.41 22.92 1.62
N HIS A 377 9.92 22.21 0.62
CA HIS A 377 11.29 21.70 0.60
C HIS A 377 11.89 21.78 -0.81
N ILE A 378 13.24 21.70 -0.87
CA ILE A 378 14.00 21.72 -2.13
C ILE A 378 14.66 20.38 -2.44
N LYS A 379 14.52 19.41 -1.53
CA LYS A 379 15.16 18.10 -1.64
C LYS A 379 14.44 17.24 -2.68
N ARG A 380 15.19 16.31 -3.29
CA ARG A 380 14.73 15.55 -4.46
C ARG A 380 14.41 14.09 -4.18
N HIS A 381 14.68 13.60 -2.98
CA HIS A 381 14.61 12.17 -2.67
C HIS A 381 13.71 11.89 -1.49
N LEU A 382 13.03 10.75 -1.56
CA LEU A 382 12.23 10.17 -0.48
C LEU A 382 12.61 8.70 -0.31
N LEU A 383 12.61 8.22 0.92
CA LEU A 383 12.75 6.80 1.23
C LEU A 383 11.43 6.26 1.76
N LYS A 384 10.85 5.30 1.06
CA LYS A 384 9.71 4.51 1.53
C LYS A 384 10.19 3.18 2.10
N VAL A 385 9.69 2.81 3.27
CA VAL A 385 9.93 1.50 3.90
C VAL A 385 8.64 0.73 4.04
N GLY A 386 8.66 -0.55 3.71
CA GLY A 386 7.57 -1.49 3.91
C GLY A 386 8.02 -2.66 4.79
N VAL A 387 7.13 -3.11 5.68
CA VAL A 387 7.35 -4.24 6.58
C VAL A 387 6.19 -5.21 6.45
N GLY A 388 6.48 -6.47 6.21
CA GLY A 388 5.50 -7.55 6.11
C GLY A 388 5.56 -8.51 7.30
N VAL A 389 4.41 -9.03 7.71
CA VAL A 389 4.32 -10.07 8.76
C VAL A 389 4.96 -11.41 8.34
N ASP A 390 5.24 -11.57 7.06
CA ASP A 390 6.00 -12.68 6.48
C ASP A 390 7.53 -12.55 6.67
N GLY A 391 7.98 -11.52 7.34
CA GLY A 391 9.40 -11.21 7.54
C GLY A 391 10.06 -10.47 6.38
N SER A 392 9.29 -10.05 5.39
CA SER A 392 9.80 -9.20 4.31
C SER A 392 9.97 -7.75 4.77
N VAL A 393 11.06 -7.14 4.35
CA VAL A 393 11.30 -5.70 4.48
C VAL A 393 11.72 -5.18 3.11
N ILE A 394 11.15 -4.06 2.69
CA ILE A 394 11.46 -3.44 1.41
C ILE A 394 11.69 -1.94 1.55
N GLY A 395 12.77 -1.45 0.96
CA GLY A 395 13.06 -0.03 0.81
C GLY A 395 12.92 0.41 -0.65
N VAL A 396 12.25 1.51 -0.87
CA VAL A 396 12.07 2.14 -2.19
C VAL A 396 12.55 3.58 -2.10
N VAL A 397 13.55 3.94 -2.88
CA VAL A 397 14.03 5.31 -3.01
C VAL A 397 13.39 5.94 -4.24
N MET A 398 12.70 7.05 -4.04
CA MET A 398 12.13 7.85 -5.13
C MET A 398 12.95 9.13 -5.34
N SER A 399 13.10 9.54 -6.59
CA SER A 399 13.87 10.72 -6.94
C SER A 399 13.18 11.55 -8.01
N ASN A 400 13.00 12.85 -7.75
CA ASN A 400 12.54 13.79 -8.79
C ASN A 400 13.72 14.25 -9.63
N MET A 401 13.72 13.85 -10.90
CA MET A 401 14.80 14.15 -11.86
C MET A 401 14.54 15.42 -12.68
N GLN A 402 13.38 16.04 -12.55
CA GLN A 402 13.16 17.33 -13.20
C GLN A 402 14.12 18.35 -12.61
N ALA A 403 14.91 18.98 -13.49
CA ALA A 403 15.76 20.10 -13.10
C ALA A 403 14.84 21.16 -12.49
N GLY A 404 15.09 21.49 -11.23
CA GLY A 404 14.35 22.56 -10.57
C GLY A 404 14.50 23.82 -11.43
N ARG A 405 13.42 24.30 -12.02
CA ARG A 405 13.36 25.69 -12.43
C ARG A 405 13.38 26.46 -11.10
N ALA A 406 14.58 26.92 -10.73
CA ALA A 406 14.67 27.95 -9.74
C ALA A 406 13.79 29.11 -10.23
N LYS A 407 12.69 29.38 -9.52
CA LYS A 407 11.97 30.64 -9.63
C LYS A 407 12.67 31.68 -8.79
#